data_82c27dbfa8b610b03d2aaa7af7151374
#
_entry.id   82c27dbfa8b610b03d2aaa7af7151374
#
_cell.length_a   1.000
_cell.length_b   1.000
_cell.length_c   1.000
_cell.angle_alpha   90.00
_cell.angle_beta   90.00
_cell.angle_gamma   90.00
#
_symmetry.space_group_name_H-M   'P 1'
#
loop_
_entity.id
_entity.type
_entity.pdbx_description
1 polymer ?
#
loop_
_entity_poly.entity_id
_entity_poly.type
_entity_poly.pdbx_seq_one_letter_code
_entity_poly.pdbx_strand_id
1 'polypeptide(L)'
;CVLMRKYSLLADGYSPYEQRPVVISTSSIALQKAILTEYIPFLSRILQENGTIQSPIKAVIRKGKEHFVCDERLEQRIVAIKEKNKNALQKEALLSLKEHYDMDEVSGLSGFDRRMVSVPKFCSRECPKKGSCRYQQYLEHSRDDEMFIQICNHNYLLADGYHRLQDYRPLLKDYRALIVDEAHKLPDAAKQMFGKSLCYDDIREICFYLGKEYQGPEIRKLSGTIRMVDVIGENHRTRYGLKEEFYMTEECAMYLYEGIQTMNKIIEKLEKKIPKWIRNKLEETKSVLECFFHQDKKYVLHLK
;
A
#
# COMPACT_ATOMS: atom_id res chain seq x y z
N CYS A 1 0.52 26.39 11.96
CA CYS A 1 -0.65 25.67 11.35
C CYS A 1 -1.99 26.28 11.75
N VAL A 2 -2.29 26.47 13.03
CA VAL A 2 -3.60 27.02 13.48
C VAL A 2 -3.80 28.46 13.04
N LEU A 3 -2.78 29.30 13.18
CA LEU A 3 -2.80 30.69 12.71
C LEU A 3 -2.91 30.77 11.18
N MET A 4 -2.14 29.97 10.45
CA MET A 4 -2.23 29.91 8.99
C MET A 4 -3.63 29.53 8.52
N ARG A 5 -4.29 28.59 9.18
CA ARG A 5 -5.66 28.23 8.86
C ARG A 5 -6.63 29.39 9.06
N LYS A 6 -6.56 30.07 10.20
CA LYS A 6 -7.43 31.22 10.51
C LYS A 6 -7.27 32.33 9.49
N TYR A 7 -6.05 32.73 9.17
CA TYR A 7 -5.78 33.80 8.20
C TYR A 7 -6.07 33.38 6.76
N SER A 8 -5.78 32.14 6.39
CA SER A 8 -6.06 31.62 5.08
C SER A 8 -7.59 31.57 4.78
N LEU A 9 -8.40 31.15 5.75
CA LEU A 9 -9.85 31.15 5.62
C LEU A 9 -10.43 32.56 5.42
N LEU A 10 -9.85 33.56 6.07
CA LEU A 10 -10.25 34.95 5.93
C LEU A 10 -9.82 35.56 4.59
N ALA A 11 -8.63 35.19 4.09
CA ALA A 11 -8.06 35.76 2.86
C ALA A 11 -8.76 35.27 1.58
N ASP A 12 -9.28 34.04 1.58
CA ASP A 12 -9.83 33.41 0.36
C ASP A 12 -11.37 33.46 0.26
N GLY A 13 -12.04 34.19 1.14
CA GLY A 13 -13.51 34.32 1.12
C GLY A 13 -14.26 33.02 1.40
N TYR A 14 -13.60 31.99 1.92
CA TYR A 14 -14.24 30.73 2.29
C TYR A 14 -15.14 30.92 3.52
N SER A 15 -16.29 30.26 3.48
CA SER A 15 -17.17 30.20 4.64
C SER A 15 -16.40 29.69 5.86
N PRO A 16 -16.53 30.36 7.04
CA PRO A 16 -15.93 29.87 8.28
C PRO A 16 -16.45 28.49 8.69
N TYR A 17 -17.50 27.99 8.05
CA TYR A 17 -18.06 26.67 8.25
C TYR A 17 -17.38 25.57 7.41
N GLU A 18 -16.57 25.91 6.41
CA GLU A 18 -15.83 24.94 5.59
C GLU A 18 -14.48 24.60 6.23
N GLN A 19 -14.51 23.69 7.17
CA GLN A 19 -13.30 23.29 7.92
C GLN A 19 -12.46 22.30 7.11
N ARG A 20 -11.46 22.81 6.39
CA ARG A 20 -10.48 21.96 5.68
C ARG A 20 -9.32 21.62 6.61
N PRO A 21 -8.92 20.34 6.75
CA PRO A 21 -7.82 19.93 7.61
C PRO A 21 -6.44 20.40 7.09
N VAL A 22 -5.46 20.34 7.99
CA VAL A 22 -4.04 20.35 7.66
C VAL A 22 -3.57 18.90 7.54
N VAL A 23 -2.87 18.58 6.47
CA VAL A 23 -2.25 17.26 6.29
C VAL A 23 -0.77 17.34 6.64
N ILE A 24 -0.31 16.39 7.44
CA ILE A 24 1.11 16.21 7.76
C ILE A 24 1.53 14.84 7.21
N SER A 25 2.49 14.84 6.30
CA SER A 25 3.07 13.62 5.76
C SER A 25 4.49 13.44 6.25
N THR A 26 4.80 12.27 6.82
CA THR A 26 6.17 11.93 7.28
C THR A 26 6.52 10.50 6.92
N SER A 27 7.81 10.22 6.73
CA SER A 27 8.31 8.88 6.41
C SER A 27 8.31 7.92 7.61
N SER A 28 8.23 8.43 8.84
CA SER A 28 8.42 7.66 10.07
C SER A 28 7.09 7.34 10.76
N ILE A 29 6.80 6.05 10.97
CA ILE A 29 5.63 5.59 11.75
C ILE A 29 5.75 6.05 13.21
N ALA A 30 6.95 5.99 13.78
CA ALA A 30 7.20 6.46 15.15
C ALA A 30 6.89 7.95 15.29
N LEU A 31 7.30 8.76 14.31
CA LEU A 31 7.02 10.19 14.31
C LEU A 31 5.51 10.48 14.13
N GLN A 32 4.80 9.73 13.27
CA GLN A 32 3.34 9.86 13.18
C GLN A 32 2.67 9.66 14.54
N LYS A 33 3.13 8.65 15.29
CA LYS A 33 2.62 8.36 16.63
C LYS A 33 2.97 9.50 17.60
N ALA A 34 4.23 9.96 17.65
CA ALA A 34 4.66 11.05 18.50
C ALA A 34 3.92 12.36 18.19
N ILE A 35 3.69 12.68 16.91
CA ILE A 35 2.88 13.85 16.52
C ILE A 35 1.48 13.75 17.14
N LEU A 36 0.83 12.59 17.03
CA LEU A 36 -0.54 12.40 17.54
C LEU A 36 -0.59 12.41 19.07
N THR A 37 0.33 11.70 19.75
CA THR A 37 0.21 11.42 21.20
C THR A 37 0.96 12.40 22.08
N GLU A 38 1.91 13.15 21.54
CA GLU A 38 2.77 14.05 22.31
C GLU A 38 2.69 15.50 21.80
N TYR A 39 3.00 15.74 20.52
CA TYR A 39 3.15 17.12 20.03
C TYR A 39 1.83 17.86 19.86
N ILE A 40 0.79 17.20 19.34
CA ILE A 40 -0.53 17.83 19.20
C ILE A 40 -1.18 18.10 20.57
N PRO A 41 -1.18 17.18 21.53
CA PRO A 41 -1.67 17.48 22.88
C PRO A 41 -0.90 18.62 23.57
N PHE A 42 0.43 18.60 23.43
CA PHE A 42 1.26 19.69 23.99
C PHE A 42 0.93 21.05 23.36
N LEU A 43 0.86 21.11 22.01
CA LEU A 43 0.48 22.31 21.27
C LEU A 43 -0.94 22.78 21.64
N SER A 44 -1.88 21.83 21.72
CA SER A 44 -3.27 22.14 22.12
C SER A 44 -3.34 22.84 23.47
N ARG A 45 -2.61 22.30 24.44
CA ARG A 45 -2.56 22.88 25.82
C ARG A 45 -2.03 24.31 25.77
N ILE A 46 -0.90 24.56 25.15
CA ILE A 46 -0.30 25.90 25.04
C ILE A 46 -1.28 26.88 24.37
N LEU A 47 -1.94 26.46 23.28
CA LEU A 47 -2.86 27.35 22.58
C LEU A 47 -4.15 27.62 23.36
N GLN A 48 -4.60 26.68 24.19
CA GLN A 48 -5.72 26.88 25.10
C GLN A 48 -5.34 27.82 26.24
N GLU A 49 -4.19 27.62 26.88
CA GLU A 49 -3.67 28.50 27.96
C GLU A 49 -3.52 29.95 27.47
N ASN A 50 -3.13 30.17 26.24
CA ASN A 50 -3.04 31.48 25.60
C ASN A 50 -4.38 32.02 25.04
N GLY A 51 -5.48 31.32 25.23
CA GLY A 51 -6.80 31.72 24.73
C GLY A 51 -6.94 31.71 23.20
N THR A 52 -6.00 31.08 22.46
CA THR A 52 -6.02 31.03 20.97
C THR A 52 -7.06 30.06 20.47
N ILE A 53 -7.30 28.97 21.18
CA ILE A 53 -8.32 27.96 20.88
C ILE A 53 -9.12 27.65 22.14
N GLN A 54 -10.40 27.28 21.95
CA GLN A 54 -11.29 26.94 23.07
C GLN A 54 -11.29 25.43 23.38
N SER A 55 -11.08 24.59 22.35
CA SER A 55 -11.10 23.13 22.46
C SER A 55 -9.78 22.53 21.94
N PRO A 56 -9.40 21.33 22.41
CA PRO A 56 -8.21 20.67 21.95
C PRO A 56 -8.23 20.41 20.42
N ILE A 57 -7.05 20.42 19.80
CA ILE A 57 -6.90 20.08 18.39
C ILE A 57 -7.14 18.58 18.23
N LYS A 58 -8.14 18.22 17.42
CA LYS A 58 -8.39 16.83 17.06
C LYS A 58 -7.54 16.44 15.86
N ALA A 59 -6.95 15.25 15.93
CA ALA A 59 -6.08 14.72 14.90
C ALA A 59 -6.29 13.23 14.71
N VAL A 60 -5.98 12.74 13.52
CA VAL A 60 -6.09 11.31 13.18
C VAL A 60 -4.92 10.88 12.29
N ILE A 61 -4.40 9.66 12.53
CA ILE A 61 -3.44 9.03 11.62
C ILE A 61 -4.20 8.31 10.52
N ARG A 62 -3.82 8.60 9.27
CA ARG A 62 -4.35 7.98 8.05
C ARG A 62 -3.39 6.92 7.56
N LYS A 63 -3.85 5.67 7.50
CA LYS A 63 -3.07 4.52 7.06
C LYS A 63 -3.82 3.72 6.01
N GLY A 64 -3.10 2.94 5.22
CA GLY A 64 -3.69 1.95 4.32
C GLY A 64 -4.50 0.90 5.07
N LYS A 65 -5.53 0.37 4.44
CA LYS A 65 -6.44 -0.62 5.04
C LYS A 65 -5.75 -1.92 5.46
N GLU A 66 -4.61 -2.22 4.88
CA GLU A 66 -3.76 -3.36 5.23
C GLU A 66 -3.17 -3.28 6.64
N HIS A 67 -3.19 -2.09 7.26
CA HIS A 67 -2.78 -1.88 8.66
C HIS A 67 -3.91 -2.15 9.67
N PHE A 68 -5.15 -2.29 9.19
CA PHE A 68 -6.31 -2.46 10.04
C PHE A 68 -6.84 -3.88 10.02
N VAL A 69 -7.36 -4.32 11.16
CA VAL A 69 -7.97 -5.63 11.30
C VAL A 69 -9.38 -5.67 10.72
N CYS A 70 -9.72 -6.74 10.03
CA CYS A 70 -11.08 -7.08 9.65
C CYS A 70 -11.67 -8.01 10.71
N ASP A 71 -12.70 -7.59 11.40
CA ASP A 71 -13.32 -8.34 12.51
C ASP A 71 -13.80 -9.73 12.07
N GLU A 72 -14.41 -9.83 10.91
CA GLU A 72 -14.85 -11.11 10.34
C GLU A 72 -13.67 -12.08 10.10
N ARG A 73 -12.61 -11.60 9.48
CA ARG A 73 -11.41 -12.42 9.22
C ARG A 73 -10.67 -12.78 10.50
N LEU A 74 -10.68 -11.88 11.49
CA LEU A 74 -10.09 -12.15 12.79
C LEU A 74 -10.82 -13.29 13.50
N GLU A 75 -12.14 -13.27 13.53
CA GLU A 75 -12.94 -14.34 14.13
C GLU A 75 -12.68 -15.69 13.45
N GLN A 76 -12.71 -15.72 12.11
CA GLN A 76 -12.38 -16.92 11.34
C GLN A 76 -10.97 -17.43 11.63
N ARG A 77 -10.00 -16.51 11.75
CA ARG A 77 -8.61 -16.88 12.05
C ARG A 77 -8.44 -17.43 13.46
N ILE A 78 -9.10 -16.84 14.45
CA ILE A 78 -9.09 -17.31 15.84
C ILE A 78 -9.68 -18.72 15.93
N VAL A 79 -10.79 -19.01 15.23
CA VAL A 79 -11.38 -20.35 15.18
C VAL A 79 -10.39 -21.35 14.57
N ALA A 80 -9.82 -21.02 13.41
CA ALA A 80 -8.85 -21.89 12.72
C ALA A 80 -7.58 -22.18 13.53
N ILE A 81 -7.21 -21.30 14.48
CA ILE A 81 -6.05 -21.50 15.35
C ILE A 81 -6.37 -22.36 16.58
N LYS A 82 -7.60 -22.31 17.09
CA LYS A 82 -8.03 -23.18 18.19
C LYS A 82 -7.94 -24.66 17.82
N GLU A 83 -8.12 -24.97 16.54
CA GLU A 83 -8.04 -26.33 16.00
C GLU A 83 -6.60 -26.81 15.76
N LYS A 84 -5.62 -25.92 15.74
CA LYS A 84 -4.21 -26.25 15.48
C LYS A 84 -3.37 -25.78 16.68
N ASN A 85 -2.59 -26.68 17.27
CA ASN A 85 -1.64 -26.35 18.33
C ASN A 85 -0.57 -25.33 17.83
N LYS A 86 -0.83 -24.04 18.00
CA LYS A 86 0.11 -22.96 17.69
C LYS A 86 0.69 -22.36 18.96
N ASN A 87 1.89 -21.73 18.80
CA ASN A 87 2.62 -21.06 19.89
C ASN A 87 1.70 -20.09 20.66
N ALA A 88 1.75 -20.13 21.98
CA ALA A 88 0.95 -19.31 22.88
C ALA A 88 1.04 -17.79 22.54
N LEU A 89 2.26 -17.31 22.23
CA LEU A 89 2.51 -15.90 21.86
C LEU A 89 1.75 -15.44 20.61
N GLN A 90 1.66 -16.28 19.56
CA GLN A 90 0.90 -15.93 18.35
C GLN A 90 -0.60 -15.88 18.61
N LYS A 91 -1.09 -16.72 19.51
CA LYS A 91 -2.48 -16.73 19.92
C LYS A 91 -2.82 -15.48 20.73
N GLU A 92 -1.95 -15.07 21.61
CA GLU A 92 -2.09 -13.86 22.43
C GLU A 92 -2.12 -12.59 21.54
N ALA A 93 -1.18 -12.47 20.61
CA ALA A 93 -1.14 -11.36 19.65
C ALA A 93 -2.42 -11.27 18.80
N LEU A 94 -3.00 -12.40 18.38
CA LEU A 94 -4.27 -12.41 17.65
C LEU A 94 -5.46 -12.07 18.55
N LEU A 95 -5.45 -12.47 19.81
CA LEU A 95 -6.52 -12.15 20.76
C LEU A 95 -6.50 -10.66 21.12
N SER A 96 -5.34 -10.03 21.24
CA SER A 96 -5.22 -8.60 21.51
C SER A 96 -5.80 -7.73 20.39
N LEU A 97 -5.89 -8.24 19.15
CA LEU A 97 -6.57 -7.56 18.04
C LEU A 97 -8.10 -7.41 18.24
N LYS A 98 -8.69 -8.05 19.24
CA LYS A 98 -10.09 -7.80 19.61
C LYS A 98 -10.26 -6.41 20.24
N GLU A 99 -9.24 -5.93 20.92
CA GLU A 99 -9.22 -4.63 21.58
C GLU A 99 -8.57 -3.55 20.68
N HIS A 100 -7.55 -3.94 19.89
CA HIS A 100 -6.82 -3.07 18.99
C HIS A 100 -7.21 -3.32 17.53
N TYR A 101 -7.74 -2.31 16.85
CA TYR A 101 -8.07 -2.43 15.43
C TYR A 101 -6.91 -2.04 14.51
N ASP A 102 -5.91 -1.28 15.01
CA ASP A 102 -4.66 -0.98 14.32
C ASP A 102 -3.62 -2.07 14.63
N MET A 103 -3.25 -2.84 13.63
CA MET A 103 -2.30 -3.94 13.80
C MET A 103 -0.88 -3.48 14.12
N ASP A 104 -0.55 -2.21 13.92
CA ASP A 104 0.76 -1.66 14.27
C ASP A 104 0.92 -1.41 15.77
N GLU A 105 -0.19 -1.46 16.53
CA GLU A 105 -0.19 -1.36 17.99
C GLU A 105 0.09 -2.70 18.67
N VAL A 106 0.02 -3.81 17.92
CA VAL A 106 0.16 -5.16 18.44
C VAL A 106 1.51 -5.75 18.03
N SER A 107 2.33 -6.08 19.03
CA SER A 107 3.61 -6.77 18.85
C SER A 107 3.41 -8.29 18.69
N GLY A 108 4.38 -8.95 18.02
CA GLY A 108 4.39 -10.43 17.91
C GLY A 108 3.44 -11.00 16.84
N LEU A 109 2.76 -10.16 16.08
CA LEU A 109 1.91 -10.61 14.97
C LEU A 109 2.77 -11.06 13.78
N SER A 110 2.62 -12.34 13.36
CA SER A 110 3.34 -12.83 12.18
C SER A 110 2.88 -12.14 10.90
N GLY A 111 3.77 -12.00 9.91
CA GLY A 111 3.41 -11.44 8.60
C GLY A 111 2.30 -12.24 7.90
N PHE A 112 2.23 -13.56 8.14
CA PHE A 112 1.13 -14.39 7.65
C PHE A 112 -0.20 -14.03 8.33
N ASP A 113 -0.23 -13.94 9.66
CA ASP A 113 -1.45 -13.61 10.40
C ASP A 113 -1.92 -12.19 10.06
N ARG A 114 -1.01 -11.21 9.93
CA ARG A 114 -1.34 -9.87 9.44
C ARG A 114 -2.10 -9.91 8.11
N ARG A 115 -1.59 -10.63 7.12
CA ARG A 115 -2.26 -10.76 5.81
C ARG A 115 -3.62 -11.44 5.91
N MET A 116 -3.74 -12.45 6.78
CA MET A 116 -4.99 -13.19 6.93
C MET A 116 -6.10 -12.38 7.60
N VAL A 117 -5.76 -11.51 8.56
CA VAL A 117 -6.74 -10.74 9.32
C VAL A 117 -6.93 -9.31 8.84
N SER A 118 -6.08 -8.82 7.93
CA SER A 118 -6.19 -7.45 7.41
C SER A 118 -7.48 -7.20 6.64
N VAL A 119 -7.90 -5.94 6.61
CA VAL A 119 -9.05 -5.48 5.81
C VAL A 119 -8.79 -5.81 4.34
N PRO A 120 -9.71 -6.54 3.66
CA PRO A 120 -9.52 -6.96 2.28
C PRO A 120 -9.55 -5.78 1.30
N LYS A 121 -8.95 -5.99 0.12
CA LYS A 121 -8.96 -4.98 -0.96
C LYS A 121 -10.40 -4.60 -1.34
N PHE A 122 -11.30 -5.56 -1.34
CA PHE A 122 -12.73 -5.36 -1.59
C PHE A 122 -13.53 -6.04 -0.48
N CYS A 123 -14.34 -5.27 0.25
CA CYS A 123 -15.27 -5.82 1.23
C CYS A 123 -16.51 -6.37 0.54
N SER A 124 -17.02 -7.50 1.04
CA SER A 124 -18.31 -8.03 0.59
C SER A 124 -19.44 -7.07 0.95
N ARG A 125 -20.43 -6.95 0.07
CA ARG A 125 -21.68 -6.22 0.38
C ARG A 125 -22.52 -6.93 1.44
N GLU A 126 -22.36 -8.24 1.58
CA GLU A 126 -23.07 -9.12 2.51
C GLU A 126 -22.24 -9.42 3.78
N CYS A 127 -21.24 -8.59 4.09
CA CYS A 127 -20.42 -8.78 5.28
C CYS A 127 -21.31 -8.73 6.55
N PRO A 128 -21.29 -9.77 7.40
CA PRO A 128 -22.12 -9.82 8.60
C PRO A 128 -21.75 -8.75 9.63
N LYS A 129 -20.51 -8.25 9.58
CA LYS A 129 -20.02 -7.22 10.48
C LYS A 129 -20.20 -5.78 9.94
N LYS A 130 -20.92 -5.59 8.83
CA LYS A 130 -21.03 -4.27 8.17
C LYS A 130 -21.50 -3.15 9.10
N GLY A 131 -22.47 -3.42 9.99
CA GLY A 131 -23.01 -2.42 10.93
C GLY A 131 -22.14 -2.16 12.15
N SER A 132 -21.19 -3.05 12.48
CA SER A 132 -20.30 -2.94 13.65
C SER A 132 -18.82 -2.96 13.28
N CYS A 133 -18.49 -2.74 12.01
CA CYS A 133 -17.12 -2.80 11.52
C CYS A 133 -16.28 -1.65 12.06
N ARG A 134 -15.28 -1.95 12.89
CA ARG A 134 -14.37 -0.96 13.49
C ARG A 134 -13.61 -0.15 12.44
N TYR A 135 -13.26 -0.79 11.32
CA TYR A 135 -12.60 -0.07 10.22
C TYR A 135 -13.52 0.96 9.56
N GLN A 136 -14.81 0.66 9.38
CA GLN A 136 -15.78 1.64 8.87
C GLN A 136 -15.98 2.79 9.84
N GLN A 137 -16.11 2.49 11.12
CA GLN A 137 -16.19 3.52 12.17
C GLN A 137 -14.94 4.42 12.18
N TYR A 138 -13.75 3.82 12.04
CA TYR A 138 -12.51 4.60 11.88
C TYR A 138 -12.56 5.50 10.65
N LEU A 139 -13.03 5.00 9.48
CA LEU A 139 -13.12 5.80 8.26
C LEU A 139 -14.09 6.98 8.41
N GLU A 140 -15.23 6.75 9.06
CA GLU A 140 -16.22 7.79 9.34
C GLU A 140 -15.63 8.84 10.28
N HIS A 141 -15.10 8.40 11.42
CA HIS A 141 -14.43 9.29 12.38
C HIS A 141 -13.27 10.07 11.75
N SER A 142 -12.45 9.43 10.93
CA SER A 142 -11.31 10.09 10.28
C SER A 142 -11.72 11.15 9.24
N ARG A 143 -12.97 11.17 8.84
CA ARG A 143 -13.57 12.13 7.91
C ARG A 143 -14.46 13.16 8.60
N ASP A 144 -14.58 13.08 9.90
CA ASP A 144 -15.29 14.08 10.68
C ASP A 144 -14.70 15.48 10.45
N ASP A 145 -15.57 16.48 10.39
CA ASP A 145 -15.17 17.88 10.17
C ASP A 145 -14.32 18.45 11.32
N GLU A 146 -14.46 17.87 12.49
CA GLU A 146 -13.66 18.25 13.65
C GLU A 146 -12.20 17.76 13.59
N MET A 147 -11.88 16.78 12.70
CA MET A 147 -10.52 16.30 12.52
C MET A 147 -9.66 17.34 11.80
N PHE A 148 -9.07 18.22 12.62
CA PHE A 148 -8.29 19.36 12.15
C PHE A 148 -6.96 18.98 11.51
N ILE A 149 -6.29 17.92 12.01
CA ILE A 149 -5.00 17.45 11.51
C ILE A 149 -5.15 15.99 11.03
N GLN A 150 -4.74 15.72 9.81
CA GLN A 150 -4.60 14.38 9.28
C GLN A 150 -3.13 14.06 9.09
N ILE A 151 -2.65 13.02 9.76
CA ILE A 151 -1.26 12.58 9.70
C ILE A 151 -1.20 11.34 8.83
N CYS A 152 -0.25 11.26 7.89
CA CYS A 152 -0.09 10.09 7.03
C CYS A 152 1.38 9.84 6.71
N ASN A 153 1.68 8.71 6.08
CA ASN A 153 2.97 8.50 5.46
C ASN A 153 2.99 9.00 4.01
N HIS A 154 4.18 9.11 3.43
CA HIS A 154 4.34 9.57 2.05
C HIS A 154 3.62 8.69 1.04
N ASN A 155 3.59 7.37 1.24
CA ASN A 155 2.87 6.45 0.36
C ASN A 155 1.36 6.73 0.36
N TYR A 156 0.78 7.02 1.53
CA TYR A 156 -0.65 7.35 1.64
C TYR A 156 -0.97 8.70 0.99
N LEU A 157 -0.09 9.70 1.15
CA LEU A 157 -0.20 10.99 0.47
C LEU A 157 -0.15 10.84 -1.05
N LEU A 158 0.81 10.06 -1.56
CA LEU A 158 0.94 9.79 -2.99
C LEU A 158 -0.25 8.99 -3.53
N ALA A 159 -0.79 8.04 -2.74
CA ALA A 159 -2.01 7.32 -3.09
C ALA A 159 -3.22 8.26 -3.21
N ASP A 160 -3.35 9.22 -2.29
CA ASP A 160 -4.40 10.24 -2.38
C ASP A 160 -4.24 11.09 -3.65
N GLY A 161 -3.03 11.55 -3.95
CA GLY A 161 -2.72 12.28 -5.17
C GLY A 161 -3.06 11.49 -6.43
N TYR A 162 -2.72 10.20 -6.47
CA TYR A 162 -3.09 9.32 -7.58
C TYR A 162 -4.61 9.16 -7.72
N HIS A 163 -5.33 8.98 -6.61
CA HIS A 163 -6.79 8.90 -6.62
C HIS A 163 -7.42 10.17 -7.22
N ARG A 164 -6.92 11.35 -6.83
CA ARG A 164 -7.40 12.64 -7.37
C ARG A 164 -7.12 12.79 -8.86
N LEU A 165 -5.95 12.36 -9.33
CA LEU A 165 -5.58 12.39 -10.75
C LEU A 165 -6.42 11.45 -11.62
N GLN A 166 -6.98 10.38 -11.05
CA GLN A 166 -7.81 9.40 -11.74
C GLN A 166 -9.32 9.62 -11.50
N ASP A 167 -9.72 10.74 -10.93
CA ASP A 167 -11.10 11.04 -10.52
C ASP A 167 -11.72 9.97 -9.61
N TYR A 168 -10.88 9.25 -8.86
CA TYR A 168 -11.34 8.33 -7.83
C TYR A 168 -11.66 9.10 -6.55
N ARG A 169 -12.48 8.49 -5.69
CA ARG A 169 -12.75 9.08 -4.37
C ARG A 169 -11.45 9.33 -3.61
N PRO A 170 -11.18 10.58 -3.19
CA PRO A 170 -9.98 10.92 -2.43
C PRO A 170 -9.88 10.13 -1.12
N LEU A 171 -8.65 9.78 -0.74
CA LEU A 171 -8.36 9.10 0.52
C LEU A 171 -8.35 10.08 1.70
N LEU A 172 -7.81 11.27 1.47
CA LEU A 172 -7.82 12.40 2.42
C LEU A 172 -8.99 13.33 2.09
N LYS A 173 -9.49 14.05 3.09
CA LYS A 173 -10.39 15.19 2.84
C LYS A 173 -9.64 16.27 2.07
N ASP A 174 -10.37 17.16 1.42
CA ASP A 174 -9.77 18.35 0.85
C ASP A 174 -9.10 19.16 1.96
N TYR A 175 -7.83 19.42 1.79
CA TYR A 175 -7.00 20.06 2.80
C TYR A 175 -6.54 21.44 2.35
N ARG A 176 -6.30 22.31 3.33
CA ARG A 176 -5.87 23.69 3.11
C ARG A 176 -4.37 23.85 3.10
N ALA A 177 -3.69 23.02 3.87
CA ALA A 177 -2.25 23.04 3.96
C ALA A 177 -1.70 21.61 4.00
N LEU A 178 -0.58 21.43 3.37
CA LEU A 178 0.20 20.20 3.36
C LEU A 178 1.59 20.50 3.94
N ILE A 179 1.97 19.74 4.94
CA ILE A 179 3.32 19.74 5.51
C ILE A 179 3.95 18.41 5.14
N VAL A 180 5.04 18.44 4.41
CA VAL A 180 5.81 17.24 4.04
C VAL A 180 7.11 17.29 4.85
N ASP A 181 7.17 16.45 5.87
CA ASP A 181 8.37 16.26 6.67
C ASP A 181 9.32 15.29 5.97
N GLU A 182 10.62 15.50 6.11
CA GLU A 182 11.62 14.69 5.41
C GLU A 182 11.35 14.55 3.89
N ALA A 183 11.00 15.65 3.24
CA ALA A 183 10.59 15.68 1.82
C ALA A 183 11.61 15.02 0.86
N HIS A 184 12.87 14.90 1.26
CA HIS A 184 13.90 14.20 0.49
C HIS A 184 13.63 12.69 0.33
N LYS A 185 12.77 12.10 1.17
CA LYS A 185 12.32 10.70 1.05
C LYS A 185 11.10 10.50 0.15
N LEU A 186 10.45 11.60 -0.26
CA LEU A 186 9.27 11.52 -1.13
C LEU A 186 9.55 10.85 -2.49
N PRO A 187 10.70 11.09 -3.16
CA PRO A 187 11.04 10.39 -4.40
C PRO A 187 11.14 8.87 -4.21
N ASP A 188 11.68 8.39 -3.09
CA ASP A 188 11.78 6.95 -2.83
C ASP A 188 10.42 6.33 -2.54
N ALA A 189 9.54 7.03 -1.83
CA ALA A 189 8.15 6.63 -1.66
C ALA A 189 7.41 6.57 -3.01
N ALA A 190 7.65 7.54 -3.90
CA ALA A 190 7.08 7.55 -5.24
C ALA A 190 7.58 6.36 -6.09
N LYS A 191 8.87 6.04 -6.02
CA LYS A 191 9.44 4.84 -6.67
C LYS A 191 8.78 3.55 -6.15
N GLN A 192 8.53 3.44 -4.84
CA GLN A 192 7.86 2.28 -4.26
C GLN A 192 6.40 2.18 -4.71
N MET A 193 5.70 3.28 -4.80
CA MET A 193 4.27 3.31 -5.09
C MET A 193 3.95 3.19 -6.57
N PHE A 194 4.67 3.92 -7.42
CA PHE A 194 4.42 3.98 -8.86
C PHE A 194 5.38 3.11 -9.66
N GLY A 195 6.48 2.69 -9.05
CA GLY A 195 7.42 1.78 -9.66
C GLY A 195 6.80 0.40 -9.84
N LYS A 196 7.19 -0.26 -10.92
CA LYS A 196 6.86 -1.64 -11.16
C LYS A 196 8.12 -2.45 -10.96
N SER A 197 8.06 -3.53 -10.24
CA SER A 197 9.17 -4.45 -10.04
C SER A 197 8.75 -5.87 -10.42
N LEU A 198 9.69 -6.64 -10.87
CA LEU A 198 9.52 -8.04 -11.15
C LEU A 198 10.74 -8.79 -10.61
N CYS A 199 10.50 -9.82 -9.84
CA CYS A 199 11.54 -10.74 -9.40
C CYS A 199 11.18 -12.18 -9.81
N TYR A 200 12.16 -13.05 -9.74
CA TYR A 200 11.97 -14.47 -10.08
C TYR A 200 10.86 -15.13 -9.23
N ASP A 201 10.77 -14.77 -7.97
CA ASP A 201 9.75 -15.34 -7.05
C ASP A 201 8.32 -14.99 -7.46
N ASP A 202 8.08 -13.84 -8.09
CA ASP A 202 6.75 -13.46 -8.60
C ASP A 202 6.30 -14.43 -9.70
N ILE A 203 7.21 -14.77 -10.61
CA ILE A 203 6.94 -15.73 -11.70
C ILE A 203 6.82 -17.15 -11.14
N ARG A 204 7.66 -17.50 -10.17
CA ARG A 204 7.62 -18.81 -9.52
C ARG A 204 6.27 -19.04 -8.83
N GLU A 205 5.72 -18.05 -8.18
CA GLU A 205 4.39 -18.14 -7.56
C GLU A 205 3.30 -18.36 -8.61
N ILE A 206 3.35 -17.63 -9.72
CA ILE A 206 2.43 -17.82 -10.86
C ILE A 206 2.56 -19.25 -11.43
N CYS A 207 3.78 -19.68 -11.69
CA CYS A 207 4.06 -21.02 -12.24
C CYS A 207 3.61 -22.13 -11.29
N PHE A 208 3.82 -21.97 -9.99
CA PHE A 208 3.39 -22.92 -8.97
C PHE A 208 1.86 -23.06 -8.93
N TYR A 209 1.14 -21.93 -8.95
CA TYR A 209 -0.32 -21.96 -8.97
C TYR A 209 -0.87 -22.57 -10.26
N LEU A 210 -0.38 -22.11 -11.41
CA LEU A 210 -0.82 -22.63 -12.71
C LEU A 210 -0.45 -24.10 -12.89
N GLY A 211 0.69 -24.54 -12.36
CA GLY A 211 1.13 -25.93 -12.41
C GLY A 211 0.23 -26.90 -11.65
N LYS A 212 -0.54 -26.44 -10.67
CA LYS A 212 -1.55 -27.25 -9.98
C LYS A 212 -2.84 -27.40 -10.80
N GLU A 213 -3.24 -26.35 -11.49
CA GLU A 213 -4.52 -26.26 -12.19
C GLU A 213 -4.39 -26.56 -13.70
N TYR A 214 -3.21 -26.30 -14.24
CA TYR A 214 -2.94 -26.41 -15.67
C TYR A 214 -1.52 -26.89 -15.95
N GLN A 215 -1.38 -28.11 -16.41
CA GLN A 215 -0.09 -28.73 -16.76
C GLN A 215 0.25 -28.55 -18.23
N GLY A 216 0.41 -27.29 -18.67
CA GLY A 216 0.79 -26.99 -20.05
C GLY A 216 2.29 -26.76 -20.24
N PRO A 217 2.82 -26.99 -21.45
CA PRO A 217 4.24 -26.73 -21.75
C PRO A 217 4.60 -25.25 -21.62
N GLU A 218 3.63 -24.36 -21.75
CA GLU A 218 3.82 -22.91 -21.65
C GLU A 218 4.32 -22.49 -20.28
N ILE A 219 3.90 -23.17 -19.20
CA ILE A 219 4.34 -22.84 -17.84
C ILE A 219 5.83 -23.13 -17.66
N ARG A 220 6.30 -24.27 -18.18
CA ARG A 220 7.73 -24.61 -18.17
C ARG A 220 8.54 -23.62 -19.00
N LYS A 221 8.01 -23.23 -20.15
CA LYS A 221 8.64 -22.23 -21.02
C LYS A 221 8.72 -20.87 -20.32
N LEU A 222 7.65 -20.42 -19.67
CA LEU A 222 7.63 -19.17 -18.91
C LEU A 222 8.70 -19.17 -17.80
N SER A 223 8.75 -20.21 -16.98
CA SER A 223 9.74 -20.34 -15.92
C SER A 223 11.18 -20.31 -16.45
N GLY A 224 11.45 -21.01 -17.57
CA GLY A 224 12.76 -21.03 -18.22
C GLY A 224 13.15 -19.65 -18.78
N THR A 225 12.24 -18.98 -19.45
CA THR A 225 12.48 -17.66 -20.06
C THR A 225 12.82 -16.62 -18.98
N ILE A 226 12.07 -16.58 -17.89
CA ILE A 226 12.30 -15.60 -16.82
C ILE A 226 13.62 -15.88 -16.11
N ARG A 227 13.97 -17.16 -15.89
CA ARG A 227 15.27 -17.52 -15.32
C ARG A 227 16.42 -17.05 -16.20
N MET A 228 16.28 -17.13 -17.53
CA MET A 228 17.31 -16.64 -18.45
C MET A 228 17.46 -15.12 -18.39
N VAL A 229 16.39 -14.37 -18.29
CA VAL A 229 16.43 -12.90 -18.09
C VAL A 229 17.15 -12.56 -16.79
N ASP A 230 16.91 -13.30 -15.73
CA ASP A 230 17.56 -13.10 -14.43
C ASP A 230 19.08 -13.36 -14.51
N VAL A 231 19.49 -14.43 -15.14
CA VAL A 231 20.91 -14.76 -15.42
C VAL A 231 21.59 -13.69 -16.26
N ILE A 232 20.91 -13.20 -17.29
CA ILE A 232 21.43 -12.10 -18.12
C ILE A 232 21.60 -10.83 -17.31
N GLY A 233 20.65 -10.51 -16.41
CA GLY A 233 20.75 -9.39 -15.50
C GLY A 233 21.93 -9.51 -14.53
N GLU A 234 22.17 -10.71 -13.97
CA GLU A 234 23.34 -10.97 -13.11
C GLU A 234 24.67 -10.81 -13.87
N ASN A 235 24.76 -11.37 -15.08
CA ASN A 235 25.95 -11.21 -15.93
C ASN A 235 26.21 -9.74 -16.28
N HIS A 236 25.17 -8.98 -16.53
CA HIS A 236 25.28 -7.55 -16.80
C HIS A 236 25.83 -6.80 -15.57
N ARG A 237 25.28 -7.05 -14.37
CA ARG A 237 25.78 -6.47 -13.10
C ARG A 237 27.24 -6.80 -12.84
N THR A 238 27.65 -8.04 -13.08
CA THR A 238 29.02 -8.49 -12.89
C THR A 238 29.99 -7.80 -13.87
N ARG A 239 29.56 -7.59 -15.11
CA ARG A 239 30.41 -7.02 -16.18
C ARG A 239 30.60 -5.51 -16.09
N TYR A 240 29.54 -4.78 -15.68
CA TYR A 240 29.51 -3.32 -15.67
C TYR A 240 29.49 -2.69 -14.29
N GLY A 241 29.61 -3.50 -13.24
CA GLY A 241 29.51 -3.08 -11.85
C GLY A 241 28.08 -2.76 -11.43
N LEU A 242 27.91 -2.23 -10.22
CA LEU A 242 26.61 -1.87 -9.65
C LEU A 242 25.95 -0.64 -10.30
N LYS A 243 26.32 -0.28 -11.52
CA LYS A 243 25.65 0.79 -12.25
C LYS A 243 24.29 0.31 -12.74
N GLU A 244 23.33 1.02 -12.30
CA GLU A 244 21.92 0.78 -12.22
C GLU A 244 21.19 0.87 -13.57
N GLU A 245 21.86 1.23 -14.66
CA GLU A 245 21.21 1.35 -15.97
C GLU A 245 21.23 0.01 -16.70
N PHE A 246 20.05 -0.43 -17.09
CA PHE A 246 19.85 -1.63 -17.88
C PHE A 246 20.05 -1.31 -19.36
N TYR A 247 20.99 -2.01 -19.98
CA TYR A 247 21.19 -1.96 -21.43
C TYR A 247 20.62 -3.22 -22.09
N MET A 248 19.66 -3.01 -22.97
CA MET A 248 19.04 -4.10 -23.71
C MET A 248 20.02 -4.72 -24.71
N THR A 249 20.31 -6.00 -24.56
CA THR A 249 21.00 -6.79 -25.57
C THR A 249 20.00 -7.50 -26.46
N GLU A 250 20.39 -7.89 -27.67
CA GLU A 250 19.52 -8.67 -28.58
C GLU A 250 19.03 -9.98 -27.93
N GLU A 251 19.91 -10.64 -27.21
CA GLU A 251 19.59 -11.87 -26.49
C GLU A 251 18.54 -11.61 -25.38
N CYS A 252 18.73 -10.56 -24.59
CA CYS A 252 17.76 -10.17 -23.57
C CYS A 252 16.40 -9.81 -24.18
N ALA A 253 16.40 -9.05 -25.28
CA ALA A 253 15.19 -8.68 -26.00
C ALA A 253 14.43 -9.92 -26.50
N MET A 254 15.14 -10.92 -27.00
CA MET A 254 14.55 -12.19 -27.44
C MET A 254 13.85 -12.92 -26.28
N TYR A 255 14.49 -13.06 -25.14
CA TYR A 255 13.90 -13.72 -23.96
C TYR A 255 12.73 -12.95 -23.38
N LEU A 256 12.79 -11.60 -23.32
CA LEU A 256 11.66 -10.77 -22.90
C LEU A 256 10.46 -10.96 -23.84
N TYR A 257 10.70 -10.92 -25.15
CA TYR A 257 9.66 -11.14 -26.15
C TYR A 257 9.01 -12.51 -26.01
N GLU A 258 9.81 -13.58 -25.86
CA GLU A 258 9.30 -14.93 -25.65
C GLU A 258 8.47 -15.05 -24.36
N GLY A 259 8.90 -14.39 -23.28
CA GLY A 259 8.17 -14.33 -22.02
C GLY A 259 6.80 -13.67 -22.20
N ILE A 260 6.75 -12.51 -22.86
CA ILE A 260 5.53 -11.76 -23.16
C ILE A 260 4.56 -12.63 -24.00
N GLN A 261 5.06 -13.25 -25.08
CA GLN A 261 4.25 -14.10 -25.94
C GLN A 261 3.71 -15.34 -25.20
N THR A 262 4.53 -15.90 -24.31
CA THR A 262 4.12 -17.04 -23.49
C THR A 262 3.02 -16.65 -22.50
N MET A 263 3.13 -15.47 -21.86
CA MET A 263 2.08 -14.94 -20.97
C MET A 263 0.78 -14.66 -21.72
N ASN A 264 0.84 -14.07 -22.90
CA ASN A 264 -0.34 -13.86 -23.74
C ASN A 264 -1.07 -15.17 -24.03
N LYS A 265 -0.33 -16.22 -24.47
CA LYS A 265 -0.91 -17.55 -24.72
C LYS A 265 -1.56 -18.16 -23.47
N ILE A 266 -0.95 -17.99 -22.29
CA ILE A 266 -1.53 -18.48 -21.03
C ILE A 266 -2.82 -17.74 -20.72
N ILE A 267 -2.83 -16.41 -20.84
CA ILE A 267 -4.00 -15.58 -20.58
C ILE A 267 -5.15 -15.95 -21.52
N GLU A 268 -4.89 -16.07 -22.81
CA GLU A 268 -5.89 -16.46 -23.82
C GLU A 268 -6.47 -17.86 -23.59
N LYS A 269 -5.60 -18.85 -23.35
CA LYS A 269 -6.03 -20.24 -23.15
C LYS A 269 -6.81 -20.47 -21.85
N LEU A 270 -6.53 -19.67 -20.82
CA LEU A 270 -7.05 -19.89 -19.49
C LEU A 270 -8.02 -18.79 -19.02
N GLU A 271 -8.48 -17.94 -19.91
CA GLU A 271 -9.25 -16.72 -19.62
C GLU A 271 -10.38 -16.91 -18.59
N LYS A 272 -11.10 -18.05 -18.67
CA LYS A 272 -12.22 -18.38 -17.78
C LYS A 272 -11.87 -19.37 -16.66
N LYS A 273 -10.66 -19.93 -16.65
CA LYS A 273 -10.26 -21.03 -15.75
C LYS A 273 -9.36 -20.57 -14.61
N ILE A 274 -8.71 -19.41 -14.75
CA ILE A 274 -7.82 -18.89 -13.72
C ILE A 274 -8.54 -17.85 -12.83
N PRO A 275 -8.27 -17.85 -11.52
CA PRO A 275 -8.78 -16.82 -10.63
C PRO A 275 -8.33 -15.43 -11.06
N LYS A 276 -9.20 -14.44 -10.82
CA LYS A 276 -8.95 -13.05 -11.18
C LYS A 276 -7.61 -12.50 -10.65
N TRP A 277 -7.18 -12.93 -9.46
CA TRP A 277 -5.93 -12.47 -8.88
C TRP A 277 -4.69 -12.98 -9.63
N ILE A 278 -4.69 -14.24 -10.12
CA ILE A 278 -3.62 -14.77 -10.98
C ILE A 278 -3.59 -14.05 -12.31
N ARG A 279 -4.75 -13.82 -12.91
CA ARG A 279 -4.86 -13.05 -14.15
C ARG A 279 -4.25 -11.66 -13.98
N ASN A 280 -4.65 -10.94 -12.93
CA ASN A 280 -4.10 -9.62 -12.65
C ASN A 280 -2.57 -9.67 -12.46
N LYS A 281 -2.06 -10.67 -11.76
CA LYS A 281 -0.62 -10.84 -11.55
C LYS A 281 0.13 -11.14 -12.85
N LEU A 282 -0.44 -11.95 -13.75
CA LEU A 282 0.09 -12.18 -15.10
C LEU A 282 0.12 -10.89 -15.93
N GLU A 283 -0.96 -10.11 -15.92
CA GLU A 283 -1.04 -8.84 -16.64
C GLU A 283 -0.04 -7.80 -16.09
N GLU A 284 0.10 -7.71 -14.78
CA GLU A 284 1.10 -6.85 -14.13
C GLU A 284 2.52 -7.27 -14.53
N THR A 285 2.83 -8.57 -14.45
CA THR A 285 4.13 -9.12 -14.84
C THR A 285 4.43 -8.86 -16.32
N LYS A 286 3.47 -9.12 -17.20
CA LYS A 286 3.58 -8.82 -18.62
C LYS A 286 3.87 -7.34 -18.86
N SER A 287 3.12 -6.45 -18.20
CA SER A 287 3.32 -5.01 -18.30
C SER A 287 4.72 -4.55 -17.87
N VAL A 288 5.34 -5.21 -16.90
CA VAL A 288 6.74 -4.93 -16.51
C VAL A 288 7.69 -5.37 -17.63
N LEU A 289 7.55 -6.59 -18.15
CA LEU A 289 8.38 -7.10 -19.26
C LEU A 289 8.25 -6.21 -20.51
N GLU A 290 7.05 -5.75 -20.83
CA GLU A 290 6.80 -4.81 -21.94
C GLU A 290 7.51 -3.46 -21.73
N CYS A 291 7.51 -2.91 -20.50
CA CYS A 291 8.26 -1.70 -20.19
C CYS A 291 9.76 -1.88 -20.47
N PHE A 292 10.34 -3.02 -20.09
CA PHE A 292 11.75 -3.32 -20.37
C PHE A 292 12.00 -3.58 -21.87
N PHE A 293 11.15 -4.33 -22.53
CA PHE A 293 11.28 -4.66 -23.93
C PHE A 293 11.21 -3.42 -24.83
N HIS A 294 10.25 -2.52 -24.58
CA HIS A 294 10.06 -1.31 -25.36
C HIS A 294 10.95 -0.14 -24.90
N GLN A 295 11.71 -0.30 -23.81
CA GLN A 295 12.50 0.76 -23.21
C GLN A 295 11.70 2.06 -23.04
N ASP A 296 10.50 1.94 -22.44
CA ASP A 296 9.56 3.05 -22.32
C ASP A 296 10.20 4.21 -21.56
N LYS A 297 10.38 5.33 -22.26
CA LYS A 297 11.04 6.56 -21.75
C LYS A 297 10.32 7.20 -20.55
N LYS A 298 9.12 6.75 -20.22
CA LYS A 298 8.40 7.18 -19.02
C LYS A 298 8.95 6.54 -17.74
N TYR A 299 9.75 5.49 -17.86
CA TYR A 299 10.30 4.76 -16.74
C TYR A 299 11.82 4.78 -16.77
N VAL A 300 12.42 4.83 -15.58
CA VAL A 300 13.84 4.54 -15.38
C VAL A 300 13.93 3.05 -15.06
N LEU A 301 14.60 2.30 -15.91
CA LEU A 301 14.73 0.86 -15.82
C LEU A 301 15.96 0.49 -15.01
N HIS A 302 15.80 -0.30 -13.97
CA HIS A 302 16.87 -0.77 -13.09
C HIS A 302 16.85 -2.29 -12.96
N LEU A 303 18.04 -2.89 -12.90
CA LEU A 303 18.24 -4.25 -12.41
C LEU A 303 18.74 -4.20 -10.97
N LYS A 304 18.11 -4.97 -10.07
CA LYS A 304 18.55 -5.10 -8.66
C LYS A 304 19.13 -6.48 -8.42
#